data_5ca327856cf7659c3f388441f7152d65
#
_entry.id   5ca327856cf7659c3f388441f7152d65
#
_cell.length_a   1.000
_cell.length_b   1.000
_cell.length_c   1.000
_cell.angle_alpha   90.00
_cell.angle_beta   90.00
_cell.angle_gamma   90.00
#
_symmetry.space_group_name_H-M   'P 1'
#
loop_
_entity.id
_entity.type
_entity.pdbx_description
1 polymer ?
#
loop_
_entity_poly.entity_id
_entity_poly.type
_entity_poly.pdbx_seq_one_letter_code
_entity_poly.pdbx_strand_id
1 'polypeptide(L)'
;HRVHRRQRQMCIRDSSHVAVIKSFGMKPMPGVRLTIISRDVHTPYSGMLPGYVAGHYQFDEVHIDLRPLAQFAGARLYHDEALRIDTINKTVICKGRPAVPYDVLSINIGSTPQIENISGATEFAVAVKPISLFVDRWKKFLDRLAAQTGPCKICVVGAGAAGVELILSIQFRLKKMFEELGRNSEELSYHLVSKSEQIMPSFPSAVADRFDTILHERGVIVH
;
A
#
# COMPACT_ATOMS: atom_id res chain seq x y z
N HIS A 1 -42.25 -9.36 15.71
CA HIS A 1 -41.40 -9.62 14.56
C HIS A 1 -39.97 -9.28 14.92
N ARG A 2 -39.13 -10.31 15.23
CA ARG A 2 -37.69 -10.15 15.35
C ARG A 2 -37.14 -9.99 13.92
N VAL A 3 -36.85 -8.77 13.53
CA VAL A 3 -36.07 -8.50 12.31
C VAL A 3 -34.67 -9.03 12.56
N HIS A 4 -34.28 -10.16 11.94
CA HIS A 4 -32.96 -10.69 11.97
C HIS A 4 -32.05 -9.70 11.20
N ARG A 5 -31.36 -8.80 11.91
CA ARG A 5 -30.35 -7.92 11.34
C ARG A 5 -29.13 -8.75 11.00
N ARG A 6 -28.92 -9.03 9.72
CA ARG A 6 -27.68 -9.66 9.26
C ARG A 6 -26.52 -8.71 9.46
N GLN A 7 -25.51 -9.16 10.20
CA GLN A 7 -24.31 -8.38 10.47
C GLN A 7 -23.25 -8.73 9.44
N ARG A 8 -22.85 -7.73 8.63
CA ARG A 8 -21.73 -7.86 7.68
C ARG A 8 -20.54 -7.09 8.22
N GLN A 9 -19.38 -7.74 8.25
CA GLN A 9 -18.13 -7.16 8.70
C GLN A 9 -17.11 -7.12 7.57
N MET A 10 -16.26 -6.11 7.58
CA MET A 10 -15.21 -5.91 6.61
C MET A 10 -13.94 -5.44 7.30
N CYS A 11 -12.83 -6.15 7.05
CA CYS A 11 -11.49 -5.69 7.42
C CYS A 11 -10.88 -4.96 6.22
N ILE A 12 -10.54 -3.68 6.39
CA ILE A 12 -10.16 -2.82 5.26
C ILE A 12 -8.66 -2.58 5.24
N ARG A 13 -8.07 -2.82 4.07
CA ARG A 13 -6.74 -2.32 3.70
C ARG A 13 -6.63 -1.91 2.23
N ASP A 14 -7.71 -2.00 1.45
CA ASP A 14 -7.65 -1.78 0.01
C ASP A 14 -8.94 -1.15 -0.53
N SER A 15 -8.84 -0.55 -1.71
CA SER A 15 -9.88 0.16 -2.42
C SER A 15 -11.17 -0.64 -2.67
N SER A 16 -11.11 -1.98 -2.72
CA SER A 16 -12.30 -2.80 -2.95
C SER A 16 -13.34 -2.68 -1.81
N HIS A 17 -12.91 -2.64 -0.55
CA HIS A 17 -13.84 -2.41 0.56
C HIS A 17 -14.37 -0.96 0.61
N VAL A 18 -13.58 0.01 0.16
CA VAL A 18 -14.06 1.40 -0.01
C VAL A 18 -15.23 1.45 -0.98
N ALA A 19 -15.13 0.76 -2.12
CA ALA A 19 -16.23 0.67 -3.09
C ALA A 19 -17.47 0.00 -2.49
N VAL A 20 -17.30 -1.06 -1.70
CA VAL A 20 -18.41 -1.75 -1.01
C VAL A 20 -19.08 -0.82 0.01
N ILE A 21 -18.30 -0.12 0.85
CA ILE A 21 -18.85 0.81 1.84
C ILE A 21 -19.61 1.93 1.14
N LYS A 22 -19.03 2.52 0.08
CA LYS A 22 -19.70 3.53 -0.74
C LYS A 22 -21.03 3.03 -1.31
N SER A 23 -21.07 1.79 -1.80
CA SER A 23 -22.29 1.17 -2.33
C SER A 23 -23.37 1.03 -1.27
N PHE A 24 -23.02 0.67 -0.03
CA PHE A 24 -23.96 0.63 1.10
C PHE A 24 -24.47 2.01 1.47
N GLY A 25 -23.64 3.06 1.40
CA GLY A 25 -24.08 4.44 1.63
C GLY A 25 -25.03 4.93 0.56
N MET A 26 -24.75 4.62 -0.71
CA MET A 26 -25.64 5.00 -1.82
C MET A 26 -26.94 4.21 -1.87
N LYS A 27 -26.91 2.94 -1.48
CA LYS A 27 -28.08 2.04 -1.49
C LYS A 27 -28.12 1.23 -0.20
N PRO A 28 -28.61 1.81 0.90
CA PRO A 28 -28.72 1.10 2.17
C PRO A 28 -29.60 -0.14 2.04
N MET A 29 -29.19 -1.22 2.68
CA MET A 29 -29.93 -2.48 2.69
C MET A 29 -30.69 -2.64 4.02
N PRO A 30 -32.03 -2.63 4.03
CA PRO A 30 -32.80 -2.84 5.25
C PRO A 30 -32.44 -4.15 5.94
N GLY A 31 -32.34 -4.14 7.27
CA GLY A 31 -31.99 -5.32 8.05
C GLY A 31 -30.51 -5.71 8.04
N VAL A 32 -29.65 -5.00 7.33
CA VAL A 32 -28.20 -5.19 7.34
C VAL A 32 -27.54 -4.17 8.25
N ARG A 33 -26.66 -4.64 9.13
CA ARG A 33 -25.78 -3.79 9.94
C ARG A 33 -24.34 -3.97 9.45
N LEU A 34 -23.82 -2.93 8.82
CA LEU A 34 -22.44 -2.91 8.37
C LEU A 34 -21.50 -2.56 9.53
N THR A 35 -20.43 -3.34 9.69
CA THR A 35 -19.37 -3.05 10.66
C THR A 35 -18.02 -3.15 9.94
N ILE A 36 -17.17 -2.19 10.19
CA ILE A 36 -15.84 -2.07 9.63
C ILE A 36 -14.85 -2.23 10.78
N ILE A 37 -13.86 -3.10 10.62
CA ILE A 37 -12.75 -3.22 11.57
C ILE A 37 -11.49 -2.84 10.80
N SER A 38 -10.77 -1.83 11.28
CA SER A 38 -9.52 -1.38 10.65
C SER A 38 -8.53 -0.92 11.70
N ARG A 39 -7.28 -1.34 11.54
CA ARG A 39 -6.16 -0.87 12.36
C ARG A 39 -5.85 0.60 12.10
N ASP A 40 -6.01 1.04 10.86
CA ASP A 40 -5.73 2.40 10.42
C ASP A 40 -7.04 3.06 9.97
N VAL A 41 -7.31 4.27 10.45
CA VAL A 41 -8.50 5.05 10.03
C VAL A 41 -8.28 5.76 8.70
N HIS A 42 -7.01 6.03 8.35
CA HIS A 42 -6.61 6.52 7.04
C HIS A 42 -6.06 5.34 6.25
N THR A 43 -6.76 4.91 5.22
CA THR A 43 -6.31 3.81 4.37
C THR A 43 -5.67 4.35 3.09
N PRO A 44 -4.40 4.02 2.82
CA PRO A 44 -3.74 4.47 1.61
C PRO A 44 -4.32 3.77 0.37
N TYR A 45 -4.47 4.52 -0.70
CA TYR A 45 -4.81 3.95 -2.00
C TYR A 45 -3.52 3.52 -2.72
N SER A 46 -3.31 2.22 -2.82
CA SER A 46 -2.06 1.64 -3.33
C SER A 46 -1.73 2.06 -4.76
N GLY A 47 -2.74 2.28 -5.61
CA GLY A 47 -2.56 2.74 -6.98
C GLY A 47 -2.03 4.18 -7.11
N MET A 48 -2.13 4.99 -6.05
CA MET A 48 -1.57 6.35 -6.04
C MET A 48 -0.20 6.43 -5.36
N LEU A 49 0.31 5.34 -4.81
CA LEU A 49 1.61 5.32 -4.13
C LEU A 49 2.77 5.76 -5.04
N PRO A 50 2.90 5.32 -6.30
CA PRO A 50 3.94 5.79 -7.19
C PRO A 50 3.91 7.32 -7.37
N GLY A 51 2.74 7.90 -7.54
CA GLY A 51 2.55 9.35 -7.64
C GLY A 51 2.90 10.11 -6.35
N TYR A 52 2.59 9.53 -5.18
CA TYR A 52 3.03 10.07 -3.88
C TYR A 52 4.55 10.06 -3.74
N VAL A 53 5.18 8.95 -4.10
CA VAL A 53 6.65 8.81 -4.08
C VAL A 53 7.30 9.81 -5.02
N ALA A 54 6.73 10.01 -6.21
CA ALA A 54 7.19 11.01 -7.18
C ALA A 54 6.98 12.47 -6.71
N GLY A 55 6.17 12.69 -5.67
CA GLY A 55 5.83 14.03 -5.16
C GLY A 55 4.73 14.75 -5.92
N HIS A 56 3.93 14.00 -6.70
CA HIS A 56 2.76 14.56 -7.40
C HIS A 56 1.55 14.73 -6.49
N TYR A 57 1.48 13.95 -5.40
CA TYR A 57 0.39 13.96 -4.44
C TYR A 57 0.89 14.18 -3.02
N GLN A 58 0.06 14.84 -2.22
CA GLN A 58 0.26 14.98 -0.77
C GLN A 58 -0.33 13.78 -0.02
N PHE A 59 -0.02 13.68 1.28
CA PHE A 59 -0.48 12.56 2.13
C PHE A 59 -2.01 12.40 2.09
N ASP A 60 -2.75 13.49 2.26
CA ASP A 60 -4.22 13.47 2.36
C ASP A 60 -4.89 13.09 1.03
N GLU A 61 -4.22 13.35 -0.11
CA GLU A 61 -4.73 13.00 -1.44
C GLU A 61 -4.66 11.50 -1.74
N VAL A 62 -3.70 10.80 -1.12
CA VAL A 62 -3.49 9.35 -1.32
C VAL A 62 -4.07 8.49 -0.20
N HIS A 63 -4.70 9.10 0.81
CA HIS A 63 -5.33 8.40 1.93
C HIS A 63 -6.83 8.66 1.96
N ILE A 64 -7.58 7.61 2.18
CA ILE A 64 -9.03 7.67 2.35
C ILE A 64 -9.33 7.63 3.85
N ASP A 65 -9.96 8.67 4.37
CA ASP A 65 -10.48 8.67 5.74
C ASP A 65 -11.73 7.80 5.84
N LEU A 66 -11.64 6.73 6.62
CA LEU A 66 -12.73 5.79 6.81
C LEU A 66 -13.86 6.34 7.69
N ARG A 67 -13.63 7.37 8.47
CA ARG A 67 -14.62 7.93 9.40
C ARG A 67 -15.83 8.55 8.67
N PRO A 68 -15.64 9.54 7.76
CA PRO A 68 -16.76 10.09 7.00
C PRO A 68 -17.38 9.06 6.07
N LEU A 69 -16.59 8.14 5.52
CA LEU A 69 -17.10 7.07 4.67
C LEU A 69 -17.99 6.08 5.45
N ALA A 70 -17.59 5.70 6.67
CA ALA A 70 -18.40 4.86 7.55
C ALA A 70 -19.69 5.56 7.96
N GLN A 71 -19.62 6.85 8.30
CA GLN A 71 -20.79 7.66 8.61
C GLN A 71 -21.78 7.71 7.44
N PHE A 72 -21.28 7.98 6.24
CA PHE A 72 -22.09 7.99 5.01
C PHE A 72 -22.80 6.66 4.77
N ALA A 73 -22.14 5.55 5.06
CA ALA A 73 -22.72 4.21 4.90
C ALA A 73 -23.59 3.75 6.09
N GLY A 74 -23.72 4.55 7.14
CA GLY A 74 -24.39 4.13 8.38
C GLY A 74 -23.68 2.94 9.04
N ALA A 75 -22.39 2.78 8.79
CA ALA A 75 -21.57 1.67 9.28
C ALA A 75 -20.95 1.99 10.64
N ARG A 76 -20.74 0.93 11.44
CA ARG A 76 -19.91 1.03 12.65
C ARG A 76 -18.45 0.90 12.26
N LEU A 77 -17.62 1.87 12.62
CA LEU A 77 -16.18 1.79 12.45
C LEU A 77 -15.53 1.42 13.79
N TYR A 78 -14.82 0.30 13.80
CA TYR A 78 -13.99 -0.14 14.91
C TYR A 78 -12.52 0.06 14.55
N HIS A 79 -11.92 1.08 15.16
CA HIS A 79 -10.49 1.31 15.08
C HIS A 79 -9.78 0.31 16.00
N ASP A 80 -9.46 -0.86 15.44
CA ASP A 80 -8.88 -1.98 16.19
C ASP A 80 -8.22 -2.98 15.23
N GLU A 81 -7.40 -3.87 15.76
CA GLU A 81 -6.70 -4.90 15.03
C GLU A 81 -7.42 -6.24 15.14
N ALA A 82 -7.79 -6.82 13.99
CA ALA A 82 -8.32 -8.17 13.93
C ALA A 82 -7.16 -9.18 14.04
N LEU A 83 -7.16 -9.97 15.10
CA LEU A 83 -6.08 -10.93 15.39
C LEU A 83 -6.39 -12.33 14.84
N ARG A 84 -7.64 -12.75 14.92
CA ARG A 84 -8.08 -14.10 14.56
C ARG A 84 -9.55 -14.13 14.19
N ILE A 85 -9.92 -15.06 13.33
CA ILE A 85 -11.31 -15.36 12.96
C ILE A 85 -11.67 -16.71 13.58
N ASP A 86 -12.73 -16.73 14.37
CA ASP A 86 -13.38 -17.93 14.86
C ASP A 86 -14.53 -18.28 13.92
N THR A 87 -14.32 -19.26 13.06
CA THR A 87 -15.29 -19.69 12.05
C THR A 87 -16.43 -20.52 12.63
N ILE A 88 -16.19 -21.18 13.78
CA ILE A 88 -17.21 -22.00 14.47
C ILE A 88 -18.24 -21.09 15.13
N ASN A 89 -17.77 -20.12 15.92
CA ASN A 89 -18.62 -19.19 16.62
C ASN A 89 -18.99 -17.96 15.77
N LYS A 90 -18.48 -17.85 14.52
CA LYS A 90 -18.66 -16.73 13.61
C LYS A 90 -18.34 -15.39 14.27
N THR A 91 -17.14 -15.27 14.83
CA THR A 91 -16.68 -14.04 15.49
C THR A 91 -15.28 -13.64 15.00
N VAL A 92 -15.03 -12.33 14.98
CA VAL A 92 -13.69 -11.77 14.79
C VAL A 92 -13.13 -11.40 16.17
N ILE A 93 -11.99 -11.97 16.51
CA ILE A 93 -11.25 -11.67 17.74
C ILE A 93 -10.39 -10.44 17.47
N CYS A 94 -10.61 -9.39 18.21
CA CYS A 94 -9.88 -8.13 18.13
C CYS A 94 -8.94 -7.95 19.31
N LYS A 95 -7.95 -7.06 19.17
CA LYS A 95 -6.92 -6.81 20.17
C LYS A 95 -7.45 -6.08 21.39
N GLY A 96 -8.25 -5.03 21.19
CA GLY A 96 -8.67 -4.07 22.20
C GLY A 96 -10.15 -4.10 22.57
N ARG A 97 -10.92 -5.09 22.08
CA ARG A 97 -12.38 -5.17 22.31
C ARG A 97 -12.88 -6.60 22.39
N PRO A 98 -14.09 -6.82 22.91
CA PRO A 98 -14.76 -8.11 22.84
C PRO A 98 -14.92 -8.62 21.41
N ALA A 99 -15.00 -9.94 21.26
CA ALA A 99 -15.21 -10.60 19.97
C ALA A 99 -16.44 -10.02 19.24
N VAL A 100 -16.31 -9.76 17.96
CA VAL A 100 -17.33 -9.13 17.14
C VAL A 100 -18.02 -10.20 16.28
N PRO A 101 -19.32 -10.48 16.51
CA PRO A 101 -20.02 -11.51 15.75
C PRO A 101 -20.33 -11.06 14.33
N TYR A 102 -20.43 -12.02 13.38
CA TYR A 102 -20.79 -11.77 12.00
C TYR A 102 -21.70 -12.87 11.43
N ASP A 103 -22.56 -12.49 10.49
CA ASP A 103 -23.29 -13.43 9.61
C ASP A 103 -22.52 -13.64 8.31
N VAL A 104 -21.99 -12.55 7.76
CA VAL A 104 -21.15 -12.54 6.55
C VAL A 104 -19.89 -11.73 6.86
N LEU A 105 -18.71 -12.30 6.58
CA LEU A 105 -17.41 -11.66 6.75
C LEU A 105 -16.75 -11.48 5.38
N SER A 106 -16.28 -10.28 5.11
CA SER A 106 -15.40 -9.97 3.98
C SER A 106 -14.04 -9.55 4.50
N ILE A 107 -12.98 -10.14 3.93
CA ILE A 107 -11.59 -9.92 4.38
C ILE A 107 -10.81 -9.28 3.26
N ASN A 108 -10.23 -8.11 3.53
CA ASN A 108 -9.31 -7.42 2.65
C ASN A 108 -8.25 -6.72 3.48
N ILE A 109 -7.29 -7.50 3.94
CA ILE A 109 -6.20 -7.05 4.81
C ILE A 109 -4.94 -6.66 4.04
N GLY A 110 -4.98 -6.73 2.71
CA GLY A 110 -3.82 -6.52 1.84
C GLY A 110 -2.81 -7.67 1.93
N SER A 111 -1.62 -7.43 1.39
CA SER A 111 -0.50 -8.37 1.44
C SER A 111 0.73 -7.71 2.05
N THR A 112 1.60 -8.52 2.63
CA THR A 112 2.92 -8.09 3.12
C THR A 112 3.98 -8.91 2.38
N PRO A 113 5.09 -8.30 1.91
CA PRO A 113 6.20 -9.05 1.33
C PRO A 113 6.78 -10.02 2.37
N GLN A 114 7.11 -11.23 1.94
CA GLN A 114 7.81 -12.21 2.79
C GLN A 114 9.30 -11.91 2.75
N ILE A 115 9.72 -10.91 3.51
CA ILE A 115 11.13 -10.49 3.57
C ILE A 115 11.96 -11.34 4.55
N GLU A 116 11.30 -12.07 5.44
CA GLU A 116 11.97 -12.92 6.44
C GLU A 116 12.77 -14.06 5.81
N ASN A 117 12.38 -14.48 4.61
CA ASN A 117 13.05 -15.56 3.87
C ASN A 117 14.29 -15.10 3.08
N ILE A 118 14.61 -13.80 3.12
CA ILE A 118 15.77 -13.23 2.44
C ILE A 118 16.77 -12.75 3.49
N SER A 119 17.94 -13.36 3.50
CA SER A 119 19.01 -13.01 4.47
C SER A 119 19.33 -11.52 4.43
N GLY A 120 19.28 -10.86 5.59
CA GLY A 120 19.55 -9.43 5.76
C GLY A 120 18.40 -8.51 5.34
N ALA A 121 17.33 -9.00 4.70
CA ALA A 121 16.25 -8.12 4.21
C ALA A 121 15.48 -7.44 5.35
N THR A 122 15.28 -8.12 6.47
CA THR A 122 14.62 -7.54 7.65
C THR A 122 15.41 -6.40 8.29
N GLU A 123 16.72 -6.42 8.16
CA GLU A 123 17.64 -5.44 8.74
C GLU A 123 17.92 -4.27 7.79
N PHE A 124 18.14 -4.57 6.51
CA PHE A 124 18.64 -3.59 5.54
C PHE A 124 17.58 -3.09 4.54
N ALA A 125 16.48 -3.82 4.35
CA ALA A 125 15.46 -3.41 3.39
C ALA A 125 14.31 -2.62 4.02
N VAL A 126 13.78 -1.68 3.25
CA VAL A 126 12.55 -0.94 3.59
C VAL A 126 11.38 -1.59 2.86
N ALA A 127 10.55 -2.34 3.60
CA ALA A 127 9.35 -2.92 3.05
C ALA A 127 8.36 -1.82 2.62
N VAL A 128 7.89 -1.91 1.35
CA VAL A 128 6.91 -0.96 0.79
C VAL A 128 5.50 -1.21 1.36
N LYS A 129 5.23 -2.40 1.85
CA LYS A 129 3.98 -2.75 2.53
C LYS A 129 4.26 -3.15 3.99
N PRO A 130 3.40 -2.77 4.93
CA PRO A 130 2.20 -1.95 4.75
C PRO A 130 2.52 -0.50 4.41
N ILE A 131 1.71 0.09 3.52
CA ILE A 131 1.96 1.44 2.95
C ILE A 131 1.98 2.52 4.03
N SER A 132 1.16 2.39 5.08
CA SER A 132 1.14 3.32 6.22
C SER A 132 2.52 3.48 6.88
N LEU A 133 3.27 2.38 7.03
CA LEU A 133 4.64 2.43 7.56
C LEU A 133 5.66 2.90 6.53
N PHE A 134 5.40 2.63 5.25
CA PHE A 134 6.30 3.04 4.18
C PHE A 134 6.33 4.57 4.02
N VAL A 135 5.20 5.25 4.14
CA VAL A 135 5.12 6.71 4.02
C VAL A 135 6.07 7.42 4.99
N ASP A 136 6.06 7.02 6.27
CA ASP A 136 6.97 7.59 7.28
C ASP A 136 8.44 7.27 7.00
N ARG A 137 8.71 6.04 6.53
CA ARG A 137 10.06 5.60 6.18
C ARG A 137 10.57 6.33 4.94
N TRP A 138 9.71 6.58 3.97
CA TRP A 138 10.02 7.33 2.77
C TRP A 138 10.43 8.76 3.09
N LYS A 139 9.67 9.45 3.94
CA LYS A 139 10.03 10.79 4.41
C LYS A 139 11.40 10.82 5.09
N LYS A 140 11.63 9.92 6.05
CA LYS A 140 12.93 9.80 6.73
C LYS A 140 14.08 9.47 5.77
N PHE A 141 13.80 8.68 4.72
CA PHE A 141 14.79 8.38 3.68
C PHE A 141 15.15 9.65 2.90
N LEU A 142 14.19 10.46 2.48
CA LEU A 142 14.43 11.73 1.79
C LEU A 142 15.24 12.69 2.66
N ASP A 143 14.88 12.86 3.94
CA ASP A 143 15.58 13.73 4.89
C ASP A 143 17.04 13.29 5.07
N ARG A 144 17.28 11.97 5.21
CA ARG A 144 18.63 11.41 5.30
C ARG A 144 19.44 11.63 4.03
N LEU A 145 18.84 11.42 2.87
CA LEU A 145 19.50 11.59 1.59
C LEU A 145 19.84 13.06 1.30
N ALA A 146 18.98 13.99 1.72
CA ALA A 146 19.26 15.43 1.62
C ALA A 146 20.48 15.85 2.45
N ALA A 147 20.67 15.23 3.61
CA ALA A 147 21.81 15.50 4.50
C ALA A 147 23.10 14.76 4.13
N GLN A 148 23.00 13.68 3.35
CA GLN A 148 24.15 12.85 2.94
C GLN A 148 24.87 13.49 1.75
N THR A 149 26.20 13.43 1.73
CA THR A 149 27.04 13.84 0.59
C THR A 149 27.67 12.63 -0.11
N GLY A 150 27.97 12.79 -1.41
CA GLY A 150 28.61 11.77 -2.23
C GLY A 150 27.65 10.78 -2.87
N PRO A 151 28.21 9.80 -3.61
CA PRO A 151 27.44 8.86 -4.42
C PRO A 151 26.46 8.00 -3.58
N CYS A 152 25.26 7.80 -4.07
CA CYS A 152 24.26 6.96 -3.44
C CYS A 152 23.64 5.98 -4.44
N LYS A 153 23.54 4.71 -4.03
CA LYS A 153 22.91 3.65 -4.82
C LYS A 153 21.51 3.39 -4.27
N ILE A 154 20.51 3.51 -5.14
CA ILE A 154 19.11 3.25 -4.84
C ILE A 154 18.75 1.88 -5.42
N CYS A 155 18.32 0.96 -4.59
CA CYS A 155 17.96 -0.39 -5.02
C CYS A 155 16.49 -0.69 -4.71
N VAL A 156 15.75 -1.16 -5.71
CA VAL A 156 14.40 -1.72 -5.54
C VAL A 156 14.46 -3.23 -5.82
N VAL A 157 13.97 -4.04 -4.91
CA VAL A 157 13.95 -5.50 -5.03
C VAL A 157 12.55 -5.94 -5.43
N GLY A 158 12.46 -6.61 -6.57
CA GLY A 158 11.22 -7.09 -7.17
C GLY A 158 10.85 -6.33 -8.44
N ALA A 159 11.06 -6.93 -9.61
CA ALA A 159 10.82 -6.33 -10.93
C ALA A 159 9.42 -6.63 -11.50
N GLY A 160 8.41 -6.80 -10.66
CA GLY A 160 7.00 -6.75 -11.07
C GLY A 160 6.56 -5.31 -11.34
N ALA A 161 5.31 -5.10 -11.77
CA ALA A 161 4.78 -3.77 -12.09
C ALA A 161 5.02 -2.75 -10.98
N ALA A 162 4.74 -3.09 -9.73
CA ALA A 162 4.93 -2.20 -8.60
C ALA A 162 6.41 -1.78 -8.39
N GLY A 163 7.36 -2.69 -8.63
CA GLY A 163 8.79 -2.37 -8.52
C GLY A 163 9.27 -1.46 -9.65
N VAL A 164 8.80 -1.71 -10.87
CA VAL A 164 9.10 -0.87 -12.04
C VAL A 164 8.53 0.54 -11.86
N GLU A 165 7.26 0.66 -11.46
CA GLU A 165 6.65 1.96 -11.16
C GLU A 165 7.37 2.68 -10.02
N LEU A 166 7.75 1.95 -8.98
CA LEU A 166 8.40 2.53 -7.81
C LEU A 166 9.79 3.08 -8.14
N ILE A 167 10.65 2.31 -8.85
CA ILE A 167 12.00 2.79 -9.19
C ILE A 167 11.96 4.02 -10.08
N LEU A 168 11.03 4.07 -11.04
CA LEU A 168 10.86 5.23 -11.91
C LEU A 168 10.35 6.46 -11.14
N SER A 169 9.44 6.25 -10.19
CA SER A 169 8.92 7.32 -9.32
C SER A 169 9.97 7.86 -8.36
N ILE A 170 10.77 6.97 -7.77
CA ILE A 170 11.92 7.33 -6.93
C ILE A 170 12.92 8.15 -7.74
N GLN A 171 13.29 7.67 -8.93
CA GLN A 171 14.21 8.38 -9.81
C GLN A 171 13.74 9.79 -10.11
N PHE A 172 12.46 9.95 -10.50
CA PHE A 172 11.87 11.24 -10.77
C PHE A 172 11.97 12.18 -9.56
N ARG A 173 11.55 11.68 -8.38
CA ARG A 173 11.56 12.47 -7.14
C ARG A 173 12.95 12.90 -6.73
N LEU A 174 13.92 11.99 -6.80
CA LEU A 174 15.28 12.25 -6.33
C LEU A 174 16.04 13.17 -7.29
N LYS A 175 15.87 13.03 -8.61
CA LYS A 175 16.45 13.98 -9.57
C LYS A 175 15.98 15.40 -9.30
N LYS A 176 14.64 15.58 -9.14
CA LYS A 176 14.07 16.89 -8.81
C LYS A 176 14.59 17.44 -7.48
N MET A 177 14.68 16.61 -6.44
CA MET A 177 15.19 17.01 -5.13
C MET A 177 16.67 17.45 -5.21
N PHE A 178 17.50 16.74 -5.97
CA PHE A 178 18.91 17.09 -6.14
C PHE A 178 19.07 18.40 -6.93
N GLU A 179 18.25 18.62 -7.97
CA GLU A 179 18.22 19.90 -8.68
C GLU A 179 17.83 21.06 -7.75
N GLU A 180 16.79 20.88 -6.91
CA GLU A 180 16.37 21.88 -5.91
C GLU A 180 17.45 22.18 -4.85
N LEU A 181 18.28 21.20 -4.52
CA LEU A 181 19.41 21.35 -3.59
C LEU A 181 20.72 21.85 -4.27
N GLY A 182 20.71 22.10 -5.58
CA GLY A 182 21.89 22.46 -6.34
C GLY A 182 22.94 21.35 -6.42
N ARG A 183 22.53 20.07 -6.30
CA ARG A 183 23.39 18.88 -6.33
C ARG A 183 23.34 18.20 -7.70
N ASN A 184 24.44 17.50 -8.04
CA ASN A 184 24.49 16.70 -9.26
C ASN A 184 23.70 15.39 -9.09
N SER A 185 22.66 15.18 -9.89
CA SER A 185 21.86 13.95 -9.88
C SER A 185 22.62 12.71 -10.41
N GLU A 186 23.80 12.89 -11.03
CA GLU A 186 24.69 11.80 -11.44
C GLU A 186 25.34 11.08 -10.25
N GLU A 187 25.29 11.68 -9.05
CA GLU A 187 25.68 11.00 -7.81
C GLU A 187 24.73 9.82 -7.48
N LEU A 188 23.55 9.75 -8.12
CA LEU A 188 22.54 8.73 -7.87
C LEU A 188 22.61 7.64 -8.94
N SER A 189 22.71 6.39 -8.52
CA SER A 189 22.53 5.23 -9.39
C SER A 189 21.31 4.42 -8.96
N TYR A 190 20.57 3.88 -9.94
CA TYR A 190 19.29 3.21 -9.72
C TYR A 190 19.39 1.76 -10.16
N HIS A 191 19.04 0.85 -9.27
CA HIS A 191 19.13 -0.59 -9.46
C HIS A 191 17.78 -1.25 -9.21
N LEU A 192 17.38 -2.13 -10.13
CA LEU A 192 16.19 -2.96 -10.01
C LEU A 192 16.60 -4.42 -10.01
N VAL A 193 16.32 -5.13 -8.91
CA VAL A 193 16.66 -6.55 -8.78
C VAL A 193 15.46 -7.41 -9.12
N SER A 194 15.65 -8.32 -10.08
CA SER A 194 14.62 -9.26 -10.52
C SER A 194 14.96 -10.69 -10.07
N LYS A 195 13.91 -11.46 -9.76
CA LYS A 195 14.03 -12.90 -9.53
C LYS A 195 14.16 -13.69 -10.85
N SER A 196 13.66 -13.13 -11.94
CA SER A 196 13.56 -13.73 -13.26
C SER A 196 14.34 -12.89 -14.29
N GLU A 197 14.77 -13.51 -15.37
CA GLU A 197 15.46 -12.83 -16.48
C GLU A 197 14.61 -11.72 -17.10
N GLN A 198 13.29 -11.89 -17.15
CA GLN A 198 12.38 -10.90 -17.67
C GLN A 198 11.70 -10.13 -16.52
N ILE A 199 11.65 -8.81 -16.63
CA ILE A 199 10.83 -7.96 -15.76
C ILE A 199 9.32 -8.18 -16.05
N MET A 200 8.46 -7.89 -15.09
CA MET A 200 7.00 -7.95 -15.25
C MET A 200 6.48 -9.28 -15.87
N PRO A 201 6.90 -10.46 -15.40
CA PRO A 201 6.63 -11.74 -16.04
C PRO A 201 5.14 -12.12 -16.13
N SER A 202 4.28 -11.41 -15.40
CA SER A 202 2.81 -11.61 -15.43
C SER A 202 2.11 -10.75 -16.48
N PHE A 203 2.86 -9.99 -17.28
CA PHE A 203 2.34 -9.11 -18.32
C PHE A 203 2.70 -9.63 -19.71
N PRO A 204 1.99 -9.21 -20.79
CA PRO A 204 2.38 -9.52 -22.15
C PRO A 204 3.82 -9.07 -22.44
N SER A 205 4.58 -9.87 -23.21
CA SER A 205 5.99 -9.58 -23.51
C SER A 205 6.21 -8.18 -24.08
N ALA A 206 5.35 -7.74 -25.00
CA ALA A 206 5.43 -6.39 -25.57
C ALA A 206 5.37 -5.26 -24.53
N VAL A 207 4.66 -5.47 -23.41
CA VAL A 207 4.63 -4.52 -22.28
C VAL A 207 5.94 -4.59 -21.50
N ALA A 208 6.42 -5.79 -21.19
CA ALA A 208 7.68 -6.02 -20.50
C ALA A 208 8.86 -5.41 -21.29
N ASP A 209 8.94 -5.70 -22.59
CA ASP A 209 9.99 -5.20 -23.49
C ASP A 209 9.99 -3.66 -23.57
N ARG A 210 8.78 -3.06 -23.59
CA ARG A 210 8.66 -1.58 -23.58
C ARG A 210 9.19 -0.98 -22.29
N PHE A 211 8.87 -1.58 -21.14
CA PHE A 211 9.37 -1.09 -19.85
C PHE A 211 10.86 -1.36 -19.66
N ASP A 212 11.37 -2.47 -20.17
CA ASP A 212 12.81 -2.75 -20.17
C ASP A 212 13.58 -1.66 -20.95
N THR A 213 13.10 -1.33 -22.15
CA THR A 213 13.63 -0.20 -22.94
C THR A 213 13.61 1.11 -22.15
N ILE A 214 12.49 1.44 -21.51
CA ILE A 214 12.36 2.68 -20.71
C ILE A 214 13.33 2.69 -19.53
N LEU A 215 13.48 1.57 -18.82
CA LEU A 215 14.43 1.48 -17.70
C LEU A 215 15.87 1.71 -18.18
N HIS A 216 16.25 1.07 -19.28
CA HIS A 216 17.56 1.24 -19.88
C HIS A 216 17.81 2.68 -20.33
N GLU A 217 16.89 3.30 -21.09
CA GLU A 217 16.96 4.70 -21.53
C GLU A 217 17.10 5.69 -20.35
N ARG A 218 16.53 5.34 -19.21
CA ARG A 218 16.63 6.13 -17.97
C ARG A 218 17.84 5.80 -17.11
N GLY A 219 18.69 4.89 -17.53
CA GLY A 219 19.90 4.50 -16.81
C GLY A 219 19.62 3.69 -15.53
N VAL A 220 18.50 2.96 -15.47
CA VAL A 220 18.23 1.99 -14.40
C VAL A 220 18.92 0.67 -14.76
N ILE A 221 19.72 0.17 -13.85
CA ILE A 221 20.45 -1.09 -14.01
C ILE A 221 19.57 -2.22 -13.48
N VAL A 222 19.19 -3.16 -14.36
CA VAL A 222 18.40 -4.34 -14.00
C VAL A 222 19.35 -5.50 -13.72
N HIS A 223 19.14 -6.22 -12.60
CA HIS A 223 19.91 -7.38 -12.15
C HIS A 223 19.06 -8.63 -12.06
#